data_2ca11ab8a9e292bc072521e92548be31
#
_entry.id   2ca11ab8a9e292bc072521e92548be31
#
_cell.length_a   1.000
_cell.length_b   1.000
_cell.length_c   1.000
_cell.angle_alpha   90.00
_cell.angle_beta   90.00
_cell.angle_gamma   90.00
#
_symmetry.space_group_name_H-M   'P 1'
#
loop_
_entity.id
_entity.type
_entity.pdbx_description
1 polymer ?
#
loop_
_entity_poly.entity_id
_entity_poly.type
_entity_poly.pdbx_seq_one_letter_code
_entity_poly.pdbx_strand_id
1 'polypeptide(L)'
;MITWQDLVKILKTGKTPPFCLETVPELRRWCAAEFDVESQTVWVWMKTNRLPPHVRQQLVMTWPEIFHKIEFGEKGARYEPKANQG
;
A
#
# COMPACT_ATOMS: atom_id res chain seq x y z
N MET A 1 -5.76 1.92 7.88
CA MET A 1 -4.48 2.50 7.40
C MET A 1 -3.59 1.41 6.84
N ILE A 2 -3.03 1.63 5.67
CA ILE A 2 -2.16 0.65 5.03
C ILE A 2 -0.83 0.61 5.78
N THR A 3 -0.40 -0.59 6.19
CA THR A 3 0.90 -0.78 6.83
C THR A 3 1.86 -1.43 5.86
N TRP A 4 3.14 -1.48 6.26
CA TRP A 4 4.14 -2.20 5.46
C TRP A 4 3.74 -3.67 5.28
N GLN A 5 3.22 -4.30 6.34
CA GLN A 5 2.80 -5.70 6.28
C GLN A 5 1.67 -5.90 5.27
N ASP A 6 0.72 -4.97 5.23
CA ASP A 6 -0.36 -5.04 4.25
C ASP A 6 0.20 -5.01 2.84
N LEU A 7 1.14 -4.10 2.59
CA LEU A 7 1.74 -3.95 1.28
C LEU A 7 2.51 -5.20 0.87
N VAL A 8 3.29 -5.75 1.81
CA VAL A 8 4.07 -6.96 1.54
C VAL A 8 3.13 -8.11 1.17
N LYS A 9 2.08 -8.29 1.93
CA LYS A 9 1.14 -9.37 1.70
C LYS A 9 0.52 -9.27 0.31
N ILE A 10 0.12 -8.07 -0.06
CA ILE A 10 -0.52 -7.87 -1.37
C ILE A 10 0.47 -8.08 -2.50
N LEU A 11 1.69 -7.56 -2.36
CA LEU A 11 2.69 -7.67 -3.43
C LEU A 11 3.18 -9.10 -3.62
N LYS A 12 2.99 -9.98 -2.64
CA LYS A 12 3.45 -11.36 -2.73
C LYS A 12 2.36 -12.35 -3.12
N THR A 13 1.10 -11.95 -3.10
CA THR A 13 0.01 -12.91 -3.30
C THR A 13 -0.66 -12.80 -4.66
N GLY A 14 -0.30 -11.84 -5.46
CA GLY A 14 -0.87 -11.67 -6.79
C GLY A 14 -0.21 -12.55 -7.83
N LYS A 15 -0.81 -12.60 -9.01
CA LYS A 15 -0.30 -13.40 -10.11
C LYS A 15 0.21 -12.54 -11.27
N THR A 16 -0.10 -11.27 -11.25
CA THR A 16 0.33 -10.35 -12.30
C THR A 16 1.19 -9.26 -11.69
N PRO A 17 2.20 -8.76 -12.43
CA PRO A 17 3.02 -7.68 -11.92
C PRO A 17 2.18 -6.46 -11.56
N PRO A 18 2.51 -5.73 -10.51
CA PRO A 18 3.66 -5.93 -9.62
C PRO A 18 3.40 -6.90 -8.47
N PHE A 19 2.26 -7.58 -8.44
CA PHE A 19 1.80 -8.32 -7.26
C PHE A 19 2.34 -9.75 -7.20
N CYS A 20 3.44 -10.02 -7.89
CA CYS A 20 4.04 -11.35 -7.91
C CYS A 20 5.49 -11.33 -7.41
N LEU A 21 5.83 -10.38 -6.57
CA LEU A 21 7.18 -10.29 -6.01
C LEU A 21 7.38 -11.37 -4.94
N GLU A 22 8.57 -11.91 -4.86
CA GLU A 22 8.83 -13.06 -4.00
C GLU A 22 9.79 -12.80 -2.85
N THR A 23 10.74 -11.89 -3.04
CA THR A 23 11.76 -11.68 -2.03
C THR A 23 11.72 -10.25 -1.49
N VAL A 24 12.28 -10.07 -0.29
CA VAL A 24 12.36 -8.75 0.33
C VAL A 24 13.18 -7.77 -0.53
N PRO A 25 14.34 -8.16 -1.08
CA PRO A 25 15.06 -7.26 -1.97
C PRO A 25 14.25 -6.78 -3.16
N GLU A 26 13.44 -7.65 -3.74
CA GLU A 26 12.56 -7.27 -4.84
C GLU A 26 11.52 -6.25 -4.38
N LEU A 27 10.91 -6.49 -3.23
CA LEU A 27 9.95 -5.57 -2.65
C LEU A 27 10.54 -4.20 -2.42
N ARG A 28 11.76 -4.18 -1.88
CA ARG A 28 12.43 -2.91 -1.60
C ARG A 28 12.75 -2.16 -2.87
N ARG A 29 13.22 -2.86 -3.89
CA ARG A 29 13.53 -2.23 -5.18
C ARG A 29 12.27 -1.68 -5.84
N TRP A 30 11.20 -2.47 -5.79
CA TRP A 30 9.94 -2.03 -6.37
C TRP A 30 9.43 -0.77 -5.67
N CYS A 31 9.43 -0.77 -4.35
CA CYS A 31 8.97 0.38 -3.59
C CYS A 31 9.82 1.62 -3.85
N ALA A 32 11.13 1.44 -3.89
CA ALA A 32 12.03 2.56 -4.12
C ALA A 32 11.76 3.20 -5.48
N ALA A 33 11.54 2.38 -6.50
CA ALA A 33 11.28 2.86 -7.84
C ALA A 33 9.88 3.48 -7.96
N GLU A 34 8.90 2.80 -7.40
CA GLU A 34 7.51 3.23 -7.53
C GLU A 34 7.25 4.56 -6.82
N PHE A 35 7.82 4.73 -5.65
CA PHE A 35 7.59 5.91 -4.84
C PHE A 35 8.72 6.93 -4.90
N ASP A 36 9.71 6.65 -5.74
CA ASP A 36 10.85 7.54 -5.96
C ASP A 36 11.54 7.91 -4.65
N VAL A 37 11.90 6.89 -3.88
CA VAL A 37 12.60 7.05 -2.62
C VAL A 37 13.81 6.14 -2.61
N GLU A 38 14.71 6.38 -1.65
CA GLU A 38 15.89 5.55 -1.51
C GLU A 38 15.55 4.25 -0.80
N SER A 39 16.36 3.22 -1.09
CA SER A 39 16.19 1.92 -0.49
C SER A 39 16.21 1.99 1.04
N GLN A 40 17.01 2.87 1.60
CA GLN A 40 17.10 3.05 3.05
C GLN A 40 15.78 3.56 3.63
N THR A 41 15.09 4.41 2.90
CA THR A 41 13.78 4.89 3.33
C THR A 41 12.79 3.74 3.41
N VAL A 42 12.83 2.85 2.41
CA VAL A 42 11.97 1.67 2.43
C VAL A 42 12.29 0.78 3.63
N TRP A 43 13.57 0.67 3.96
CA TRP A 43 13.98 -0.12 5.12
C TRP A 43 13.38 0.41 6.42
N VAL A 44 13.29 1.75 6.55
CA VAL A 44 12.63 2.36 7.72
C VAL A 44 11.16 1.96 7.77
N TRP A 45 10.48 1.95 6.62
CA TRP A 45 9.09 1.51 6.57
C TRP A 45 8.94 0.08 7.06
N MET A 46 9.87 -0.78 6.67
CA MET A 46 9.88 -2.19 7.13
C MET A 46 9.99 -2.27 8.64
N LYS A 47 10.92 -1.52 9.21
CA LYS A 47 11.19 -1.59 10.64
C LYS A 47 10.04 -1.04 11.47
N THR A 48 9.40 0.01 10.99
CA THR A 48 8.33 0.66 11.75
C THR A 48 6.96 0.12 11.41
N ASN A 49 6.85 -0.71 10.38
CA ASN A 49 5.59 -1.23 9.85
C ASN A 49 4.63 -0.10 9.50
N ARG A 50 5.18 0.98 8.94
CA ARG A 50 4.40 2.16 8.59
C ARG A 50 4.76 2.65 7.20
N LEU A 51 3.78 3.27 6.56
CA LEU A 51 3.98 3.92 5.27
C LEU A 51 3.60 5.39 5.42
N PRO A 52 4.37 6.29 4.79
CA PRO A 52 4.02 7.71 4.83
C PRO A 52 2.67 7.98 4.17
N PRO A 53 1.99 9.07 4.54
CA PRO A 53 0.69 9.38 3.93
C PRO A 53 0.73 9.50 2.42
N HIS A 54 1.78 10.07 1.84
CA HIS A 54 1.85 10.24 0.39
C HIS A 54 1.98 8.89 -0.32
N VAL A 55 2.64 7.92 0.31
CA VAL A 55 2.75 6.58 -0.24
C VAL A 55 1.40 5.87 -0.20
N ARG A 56 0.72 5.96 0.95
CA ARG A 56 -0.61 5.35 1.08
C ARG A 56 -1.59 5.95 0.08
N GLN A 57 -1.53 7.26 -0.09
CA GLN A 57 -2.40 7.94 -1.03
C GLN A 57 -2.14 7.48 -2.46
N GLN A 58 -0.88 7.32 -2.83
CA GLN A 58 -0.53 6.85 -4.16
C GLN A 58 -1.06 5.44 -4.41
N LEU A 59 -0.95 4.57 -3.40
CA LEU A 59 -1.47 3.21 -3.51
C LEU A 59 -2.97 3.21 -3.73
N VAL A 60 -3.69 4.03 -2.97
CA VAL A 60 -5.13 4.12 -3.09
C VAL A 60 -5.53 4.67 -4.46
N MET A 61 -4.79 5.66 -4.94
CA MET A 61 -5.11 6.27 -6.22
C MET A 61 -4.81 5.34 -7.40
N THR A 62 -3.75 4.56 -7.28
CA THR A 62 -3.34 3.68 -8.37
C THR A 62 -4.16 2.39 -8.39
N TRP A 63 -4.44 1.82 -7.23
CA TRP A 63 -5.18 0.55 -7.11
C TRP A 63 -6.27 0.69 -6.06
N PRO A 64 -7.30 1.50 -6.31
CA PRO A 64 -8.34 1.75 -5.30
C PRO A 64 -9.09 0.50 -4.88
N GLU A 65 -9.32 -0.43 -5.80
CA GLU A 65 -10.08 -1.63 -5.48
C GLU A 65 -9.33 -2.53 -4.50
N ILE A 66 -8.02 -2.34 -4.35
CA ILE A 66 -7.22 -3.14 -3.42
C ILE A 66 -6.98 -2.38 -2.12
N PHE A 67 -6.57 -1.12 -2.23
CA PHE A 67 -6.04 -0.40 -1.09
C PHE A 67 -7.04 0.52 -0.39
N HIS A 68 -8.13 0.88 -1.05
CA HIS A 68 -9.08 1.81 -0.46
C HIS A 68 -9.67 1.26 0.85
N LYS A 69 -10.06 -0.01 0.85
CA LYS A 69 -10.61 -0.64 2.04
C LYS A 69 -9.61 -0.68 3.18
N ILE A 70 -8.36 -0.98 2.83
CA ILE A 70 -7.32 -1.12 3.86
C ILE A 70 -7.03 0.24 4.47
N GLU A 71 -6.94 1.27 3.66
CA GLU A 71 -6.60 2.60 4.16
C GLU A 71 -7.71 3.18 5.02
N PHE A 72 -8.95 3.04 4.59
CA PHE A 72 -10.08 3.69 5.25
C PHE A 72 -10.97 2.72 6.04
N GLY A 73 -10.73 1.43 5.91
CA GLY A 73 -11.57 0.43 6.54
C GLY A 73 -12.89 0.28 5.80
N GLU A 74 -13.54 -0.84 6.02
CA GLU A 74 -14.82 -1.08 5.37
C GLU A 74 -15.88 -0.09 5.82
N LYS A 75 -15.87 0.21 7.11
CA LYS A 75 -16.81 1.19 7.64
C LYS A 75 -16.57 2.55 7.00
N GLY A 76 -15.31 2.95 6.92
CA GLY A 76 -14.97 4.22 6.32
C GLY A 76 -15.38 4.29 4.87
N ALA A 77 -15.19 3.22 4.14
CA ALA A 77 -15.52 3.17 2.73
C ALA A 77 -17.02 3.31 2.49
N ARG A 78 -17.82 2.69 3.33
CA ARG A 78 -19.28 2.76 3.20
C ARG A 78 -19.81 4.13 3.60
N TYR A 79 -19.10 4.70 4.44
CA TYR A 79 -19.52 5.94 5.04
C TYR A 79 -19.68 7.06 4.05
N GLU A 80 -19.46 6.96 3.17
CA GLU A 80 -19.64 7.94 2.34
C GLU A 80 -20.73 8.15 1.71
N PRO A 81 -21.13 8.16 2.56
CA PRO A 81 -21.85 8.45 2.29
C PRO A 81 -22.50 8.85 2.35
N LYS A 82 -22.51 8.84 2.69
CA LYS A 82 -22.95 9.05 2.82
C LYS A 82 -23.20 9.36 2.59
N ALA A 83 -23.15 9.57 2.36
CA ALA A 83 -23.24 9.78 2.09
C ALA A 83 -23.64 9.88 2.01
N ASN A 84 -23.74 10.11 2.03
CA ASN A 84 -23.94 10.17 1.89
C ASN A 84 -24.34 10.19 2.04
N GLN A 85 -24.47 10.38 2.22
CA GLN A 85 -24.65 10.44 2.31
C GLN A 85 -24.87 10.53 2.09
N GLY A 86 -24.97 10.81 2.05
CA GLY A 86 -24.96 11.00 1.71
C GLY A 86 -25.27 10.91 1.68
#